data_cc3497c58108f5c6b3fa6e2e38dd79f8
#
_entry.id   cc3497c58108f5c6b3fa6e2e38dd79f8
#
_cell.length_a   1.000
_cell.length_b   1.000
_cell.length_c   1.000
_cell.angle_alpha   90.00
_cell.angle_beta   90.00
_cell.angle_gamma   90.00
#
_symmetry.space_group_name_H-M   'P 1'
#
loop_
_entity.id
_entity.type
_entity.pdbx_description
1 polymer ?
#
loop_
_entity_poly.entity_id
_entity_poly.type
_entity_poly.pdbx_seq_one_letter_code
_entity_poly.pdbx_strand_id
1 'polypeptide(L)'
;MKAMILAAGKGTRVRPLTNEMPKPMIPIIGKPVMEYLIEELERHGFDEIMINVSHLPEKIESYFGNGERLGVEIGYSFEGHIEDGEIQSEAVGSAGGIKRIQEFGGFFDDTFLVVCGDALIDLDLTKAVREHWKSGAVASICTLSVEPQSVCDYGVVVSDDLGQITSFQEKPSVDDALSNQVNTGIYIFEPEVLDLIPSGQTYDIGSDLFPKIVEQGLKFQAINIPFNWIDIGRISDYWNANQKIMNGELRTIPMPGTQVKPGVWVGLNTNIDWQDCDIQGPVYIGSGTRVEAGAKIVGPTWIGHGCHIRSTAEISKSIIFEYTRIGAESVVENSVAFGRFFVDKDGKSFESENMHLDWVTDSRIPAHKLHNSNNV
;
A
#
# COMPACT_ATOMS: atom_id res chain seq x y z
N MET A 1 9.12 0.25 21.22
CA MET A 1 8.41 1.54 21.04
C MET A 1 7.05 1.30 20.42
N LYS A 2 6.10 2.24 20.59
CA LYS A 2 4.73 2.09 20.11
C LYS A 2 4.52 2.76 18.76
N ALA A 3 3.72 2.12 17.90
CA ALA A 3 3.32 2.68 16.62
C ALA A 3 1.82 2.48 16.35
N MET A 4 1.25 3.34 15.52
CA MET A 4 -0.06 3.17 14.94
C MET A 4 0.02 3.13 13.43
N ILE A 5 -0.63 2.16 12.81
CA ILE A 5 -0.80 2.08 11.37
C ILE A 5 -2.24 2.49 11.01
N LEU A 6 -2.36 3.51 10.19
CA LEU A 6 -3.65 3.99 9.67
C LEU A 6 -4.08 3.12 8.48
N ALA A 7 -5.07 2.24 8.71
CA ALA A 7 -5.54 1.26 7.74
C ALA A 7 -7.07 1.24 7.53
N ALA A 8 -7.81 2.21 8.10
CA ALA A 8 -9.27 2.26 8.02
C ALA A 8 -9.82 2.82 6.70
N GLY A 9 -8.97 3.31 5.81
CA GLY A 9 -9.37 3.94 4.56
C GLY A 9 -10.00 2.96 3.55
N LYS A 10 -11.11 3.36 2.89
CA LYS A 10 -11.81 2.53 1.88
C LYS A 10 -11.04 2.33 0.57
N GLY A 11 -9.98 3.09 0.29
CA GLY A 11 -9.14 2.94 -0.89
C GLY A 11 -9.87 3.11 -2.23
N THR A 12 -10.87 3.98 -2.33
CA THR A 12 -11.76 4.09 -3.49
C THR A 12 -11.05 4.41 -4.81
N ARG A 13 -9.92 5.12 -4.74
CA ARG A 13 -9.10 5.48 -5.92
C ARG A 13 -8.32 4.32 -6.53
N VAL A 14 -8.21 3.19 -5.80
CA VAL A 14 -7.50 1.98 -6.23
C VAL A 14 -8.48 0.87 -6.64
N ARG A 15 -9.78 1.20 -6.76
CA ARG A 15 -10.75 0.26 -7.31
C ARG A 15 -10.39 -0.10 -8.76
N PRO A 16 -10.65 -1.36 -9.18
CA PRO A 16 -11.45 -2.38 -8.52
C PRO A 16 -10.69 -3.27 -7.50
N LEU A 17 -9.34 -3.13 -7.34
CA LEU A 17 -8.56 -3.96 -6.40
C LEU A 17 -9.16 -3.92 -4.98
N THR A 18 -9.51 -2.73 -4.51
CA THR A 18 -10.05 -2.51 -3.16
C THR A 18 -11.52 -2.90 -2.99
N ASN A 19 -12.17 -3.43 -4.01
CA ASN A 19 -13.47 -4.09 -3.81
C ASN A 19 -13.32 -5.43 -3.09
N GLU A 20 -12.18 -6.09 -3.26
CA GLU A 20 -11.94 -7.44 -2.76
C GLU A 20 -10.89 -7.50 -1.64
N MET A 21 -10.09 -6.46 -1.45
CA MET A 21 -9.06 -6.40 -0.41
C MET A 21 -8.88 -4.99 0.15
N PRO A 22 -8.55 -4.82 1.44
CA PRO A 22 -8.19 -3.52 1.98
C PRO A 22 -6.95 -2.96 1.26
N LYS A 23 -6.86 -1.64 1.10
CA LYS A 23 -5.73 -0.99 0.43
C LYS A 23 -4.35 -1.42 0.98
N PRO A 24 -4.15 -1.52 2.31
CA PRO A 24 -2.88 -2.01 2.89
C PRO A 24 -2.54 -3.47 2.57
N MET A 25 -3.52 -4.24 2.09
CA MET A 25 -3.34 -5.65 1.71
C MET A 25 -3.02 -5.84 0.22
N ILE A 26 -2.96 -4.76 -0.57
CA ILE A 26 -2.57 -4.85 -1.98
C ILE A 26 -1.14 -5.42 -2.06
N PRO A 27 -0.94 -6.53 -2.82
CA PRO A 27 0.36 -7.20 -2.84
C PRO A 27 1.37 -6.46 -3.72
N ILE A 28 2.52 -6.15 -3.16
CA ILE A 28 3.70 -5.69 -3.87
C ILE A 28 4.71 -6.84 -3.88
N ILE A 29 5.12 -7.28 -5.07
CA ILE A 29 6.05 -8.42 -5.21
C ILE A 29 5.60 -9.63 -4.35
N GLY A 30 4.30 -9.91 -4.35
CA GLY A 30 3.68 -11.07 -3.68
C GLY A 30 3.48 -10.96 -2.17
N LYS A 31 3.69 -9.78 -1.56
CA LYS A 31 3.52 -9.54 -0.13
C LYS A 31 2.72 -8.25 0.10
N PRO A 32 1.75 -8.21 1.05
CA PRO A 32 1.00 -6.99 1.35
C PRO A 32 1.91 -5.79 1.62
N VAL A 33 1.54 -4.61 1.11
CA VAL A 33 2.32 -3.39 1.34
C VAL A 33 2.52 -3.12 2.83
N MET A 34 1.51 -3.35 3.66
CA MET A 34 1.59 -3.16 5.10
C MET A 34 2.57 -4.13 5.79
N GLU A 35 2.85 -5.31 5.21
CA GLU A 35 3.85 -6.22 5.78
C GLU A 35 5.27 -5.64 5.69
N TYR A 36 5.61 -4.99 4.57
CA TYR A 36 6.88 -4.28 4.46
C TYR A 36 7.01 -3.16 5.49
N LEU A 37 5.90 -2.46 5.74
CA LEU A 37 5.87 -1.40 6.74
C LEU A 37 6.06 -1.95 8.15
N ILE A 38 5.40 -3.06 8.51
CA ILE A 38 5.56 -3.72 9.82
C ILE A 38 6.99 -4.22 10.01
N GLU A 39 7.61 -4.82 8.99
CA GLU A 39 9.02 -5.24 9.04
C GLU A 39 9.98 -4.05 9.22
N GLU A 40 9.66 -2.89 8.61
CA GLU A 40 10.45 -1.68 8.81
C GLU A 40 10.28 -1.13 10.23
N LEU A 41 9.07 -1.15 10.78
CA LEU A 41 8.79 -0.78 12.16
C LEU A 41 9.56 -1.66 13.15
N GLU A 42 9.49 -2.98 12.98
CA GLU A 42 10.21 -3.96 13.82
C GLU A 42 11.72 -3.72 13.79
N ARG A 43 12.30 -3.53 12.60
CA ARG A 43 13.73 -3.25 12.43
C ARG A 43 14.21 -2.04 13.21
N HIS A 44 13.34 -1.06 13.41
CA HIS A 44 13.60 0.16 14.16
C HIS A 44 13.12 0.12 15.62
N GLY A 45 12.68 -1.05 16.12
CA GLY A 45 12.30 -1.28 17.51
C GLY A 45 10.90 -0.77 17.87
N PHE A 46 10.00 -0.66 16.88
CA PHE A 46 8.57 -0.49 17.11
C PHE A 46 7.91 -1.87 17.14
N ASP A 47 7.78 -2.39 18.33
CA ASP A 47 7.37 -3.78 18.61
C ASP A 47 5.93 -3.90 19.13
N GLU A 48 5.33 -2.78 19.56
CA GLU A 48 3.90 -2.71 19.92
C GLU A 48 3.17 -1.86 18.88
N ILE A 49 2.28 -2.46 18.10
CA ILE A 49 1.63 -1.82 16.96
C ILE A 49 0.11 -1.89 17.12
N MET A 50 -0.54 -0.73 17.02
CA MET A 50 -2.00 -0.65 16.91
C MET A 50 -2.41 -0.37 15.46
N ILE A 51 -3.33 -1.14 14.92
CA ILE A 51 -3.84 -0.96 13.56
C ILE A 51 -5.32 -0.58 13.64
N ASN A 52 -5.71 0.59 13.11
CA ASN A 52 -7.13 0.88 12.93
C ASN A 52 -7.63 0.24 11.64
N VAL A 53 -8.78 -0.41 11.71
CA VAL A 53 -9.38 -1.14 10.59
C VAL A 53 -10.85 -0.76 10.43
N SER A 54 -11.35 -0.81 9.19
CA SER A 54 -12.75 -0.51 8.90
C SER A 54 -13.26 -1.32 7.71
N HIS A 55 -12.67 -1.16 6.54
CA HIS A 55 -13.05 -1.88 5.32
C HIS A 55 -12.40 -3.27 5.28
N LEU A 56 -13.22 -4.34 5.21
CA LEU A 56 -12.77 -5.74 5.19
C LEU A 56 -11.75 -6.07 6.30
N PRO A 57 -12.05 -5.73 7.56
CA PRO A 57 -11.09 -5.83 8.68
C PRO A 57 -10.59 -7.26 8.88
N GLU A 58 -11.44 -8.27 8.62
CA GLU A 58 -11.13 -9.69 8.77
C GLU A 58 -9.97 -10.15 7.88
N LYS A 59 -9.73 -9.48 6.73
CA LYS A 59 -8.61 -9.81 5.85
C LYS A 59 -7.27 -9.35 6.42
N ILE A 60 -7.26 -8.22 7.11
CA ILE A 60 -6.08 -7.72 7.81
C ILE A 60 -5.79 -8.59 9.03
N GLU A 61 -6.79 -8.76 9.88
CA GLU A 61 -6.67 -9.53 11.12
C GLU A 61 -6.28 -10.99 10.87
N SER A 62 -6.91 -11.66 9.89
CA SER A 62 -6.59 -13.06 9.55
C SER A 62 -5.18 -13.24 8.99
N TYR A 63 -4.63 -12.22 8.32
CA TYR A 63 -3.30 -12.30 7.73
C TYR A 63 -2.19 -12.04 8.74
N PHE A 64 -2.32 -10.99 9.55
CA PHE A 64 -1.28 -10.57 10.48
C PHE A 64 -1.41 -11.20 11.86
N GLY A 65 -2.63 -11.63 12.26
CA GLY A 65 -2.90 -12.22 13.58
C GLY A 65 -2.46 -11.27 14.69
N ASN A 66 -1.76 -11.81 15.69
CA ASN A 66 -1.19 -11.03 16.79
C ASN A 66 0.22 -10.46 16.48
N GLY A 67 0.73 -10.61 15.26
CA GLY A 67 2.05 -10.09 14.86
C GLY A 67 3.24 -10.98 15.20
N GLU A 68 3.09 -12.07 15.95
CA GLU A 68 4.19 -12.92 16.41
C GLU A 68 5.11 -13.40 15.25
N ARG A 69 4.52 -13.71 14.10
CA ARG A 69 5.28 -14.12 12.89
C ARG A 69 6.27 -13.03 12.41
N LEU A 70 5.98 -11.78 12.70
CA LEU A 70 6.75 -10.61 12.28
C LEU A 70 7.61 -10.02 13.43
N GLY A 71 7.63 -10.66 14.60
CA GLY A 71 8.42 -10.21 15.74
C GLY A 71 7.82 -9.01 16.49
N VAL A 72 6.53 -8.73 16.31
CA VAL A 72 5.82 -7.61 16.92
C VAL A 72 4.55 -8.07 17.64
N GLU A 73 3.97 -7.21 18.47
CA GLU A 73 2.65 -7.38 19.06
C GLU A 73 1.65 -6.45 18.37
N ILE A 74 0.61 -7.01 17.75
CA ILE A 74 -0.40 -6.25 17.01
C ILE A 74 -1.74 -6.27 17.74
N GLY A 75 -2.26 -5.06 18.03
CA GLY A 75 -3.64 -4.84 18.43
C GLY A 75 -4.45 -4.19 17.32
N TYR A 76 -5.77 -4.42 17.29
CA TYR A 76 -6.67 -3.87 16.29
C TYR A 76 -7.71 -2.95 16.92
N SER A 77 -7.99 -1.82 16.28
CA SER A 77 -9.08 -0.93 16.63
C SER A 77 -10.05 -0.83 15.46
N PHE A 78 -11.26 -1.35 15.64
CA PHE A 78 -12.27 -1.31 14.59
C PHE A 78 -13.00 0.05 14.58
N GLU A 79 -13.02 0.72 13.42
CA GLU A 79 -13.78 1.94 13.19
C GLU A 79 -15.15 1.61 12.61
N GLY A 80 -16.14 1.46 13.50
CA GLY A 80 -17.50 1.10 13.16
C GLY A 80 -18.21 0.45 14.34
N HIS A 81 -19.33 -0.17 14.03
CA HIS A 81 -20.14 -0.97 14.97
C HIS A 81 -20.72 -2.19 14.25
N ILE A 82 -21.25 -3.13 15.04
CA ILE A 82 -21.97 -4.30 14.50
C ILE A 82 -23.45 -4.05 14.73
N GLU A 83 -24.22 -4.05 13.64
CA GLU A 83 -25.68 -3.89 13.67
C GLU A 83 -26.30 -5.09 12.94
N ASP A 84 -27.24 -5.77 13.60
CA ASP A 84 -27.92 -6.99 13.08
C ASP A 84 -26.96 -8.10 12.56
N GLY A 85 -25.74 -8.18 13.12
CA GLY A 85 -24.72 -9.15 12.71
C GLY A 85 -23.89 -8.72 11.49
N GLU A 86 -24.13 -7.52 10.96
CA GLU A 86 -23.37 -6.93 9.87
C GLU A 86 -22.39 -5.85 10.37
N ILE A 87 -21.24 -5.78 9.74
CA ILE A 87 -20.22 -4.78 10.02
C ILE A 87 -20.61 -3.45 9.36
N GLN A 88 -20.86 -2.44 10.17
CA GLN A 88 -21.11 -1.07 9.73
C GLN A 88 -19.85 -0.22 9.96
N SER A 89 -19.19 0.16 8.88
CA SER A 89 -18.00 1.02 8.92
C SER A 89 -18.38 2.47 9.20
N GLU A 90 -17.75 3.10 10.18
CA GLU A 90 -17.95 4.49 10.54
C GLU A 90 -16.60 5.21 10.55
N ALA A 91 -16.43 6.20 9.67
CA ALA A 91 -15.20 6.96 9.61
C ALA A 91 -15.15 7.97 10.77
N VAL A 92 -14.16 7.81 11.64
CA VAL A 92 -13.93 8.72 12.78
C VAL A 92 -12.78 9.71 12.50
N GLY A 93 -12.18 9.65 11.32
CA GLY A 93 -11.01 10.44 10.95
C GLY A 93 -9.71 9.88 11.55
N SER A 94 -8.59 10.24 10.95
CA SER A 94 -7.27 9.68 11.31
C SER A 94 -6.87 10.00 12.76
N ALA A 95 -7.09 11.23 13.23
CA ALA A 95 -6.83 11.61 14.62
C ALA A 95 -7.92 11.09 15.58
N GLY A 96 -9.19 11.03 15.14
CA GLY A 96 -10.27 10.44 15.92
C GLY A 96 -10.03 8.97 16.24
N GLY A 97 -9.47 8.21 15.30
CA GLY A 97 -9.05 6.81 15.52
C GLY A 97 -7.97 6.68 16.59
N ILE A 98 -6.96 7.57 16.59
CA ILE A 98 -5.92 7.61 17.64
C ILE A 98 -6.55 7.91 19.01
N LYS A 99 -7.43 8.93 19.07
CA LYS A 99 -8.13 9.31 20.33
C LYS A 99 -8.95 8.17 20.88
N ARG A 100 -9.69 7.47 20.03
CA ARG A 100 -10.50 6.30 20.42
C ARG A 100 -9.66 5.17 21.03
N ILE A 101 -8.50 4.87 20.45
CA ILE A 101 -7.56 3.88 20.99
C ILE A 101 -7.08 4.30 22.37
N GLN A 102 -6.70 5.56 22.52
CA GLN A 102 -6.21 6.11 23.81
C GLN A 102 -7.27 6.05 24.90
N GLU A 103 -8.50 6.42 24.60
CA GLU A 103 -9.62 6.40 25.56
C GLU A 103 -10.02 4.98 25.97
N PHE A 104 -9.91 4.02 25.05
CA PHE A 104 -10.24 2.65 25.35
C PHE A 104 -9.21 1.93 26.22
N GLY A 105 -7.91 2.12 25.95
CA GLY A 105 -6.86 1.31 26.58
C GLY A 105 -5.63 2.07 27.07
N GLY A 106 -5.54 3.39 26.89
CA GLY A 106 -4.35 4.15 27.30
C GLY A 106 -3.07 3.72 26.58
N PHE A 107 -3.19 3.28 25.33
CA PHE A 107 -2.08 2.67 24.59
C PHE A 107 -0.89 3.62 24.39
N PHE A 108 -1.15 4.89 24.10
CA PHE A 108 -0.11 5.88 23.82
C PHE A 108 0.34 6.61 25.11
N ASP A 109 1.29 6.03 25.82
CA ASP A 109 1.81 6.50 27.12
C ASP A 109 3.22 7.11 27.04
N ASP A 110 3.86 7.09 25.88
CA ASP A 110 5.19 7.65 25.58
C ASP A 110 5.18 8.15 24.12
N THR A 111 6.29 8.73 23.64
CA THR A 111 6.48 9.10 22.22
C THR A 111 6.07 7.95 21.33
N PHE A 112 5.22 8.20 20.33
CA PHE A 112 4.73 7.17 19.42
C PHE A 112 4.76 7.62 17.95
N LEU A 113 4.85 6.63 17.06
CA LEU A 113 4.83 6.82 15.62
C LEU A 113 3.43 6.57 15.07
N VAL A 114 3.01 7.38 14.10
CA VAL A 114 1.81 7.13 13.30
C VAL A 114 2.21 7.08 11.83
N VAL A 115 1.80 6.03 11.12
CA VAL A 115 2.14 5.83 9.71
C VAL A 115 0.91 5.41 8.90
N CYS A 116 0.84 5.85 7.63
CA CYS A 116 -0.16 5.35 6.69
C CYS A 116 0.18 3.93 6.23
N GLY A 117 -0.77 3.00 6.30
CA GLY A 117 -0.57 1.57 6.04
C GLY A 117 -0.44 1.18 4.56
N ASP A 118 -0.41 2.15 3.66
CA ASP A 118 -0.45 1.97 2.21
C ASP A 118 0.79 2.53 1.49
N ALA A 119 1.85 2.85 2.23
CA ALA A 119 3.11 3.34 1.70
C ALA A 119 4.27 2.36 1.90
N LEU A 120 5.15 2.27 0.90
CA LEU A 120 6.46 1.66 1.04
C LEU A 120 7.47 2.74 1.42
N ILE A 121 8.24 2.49 2.47
CA ILE A 121 9.24 3.41 2.98
C ILE A 121 10.55 2.68 3.30
N ASP A 122 11.68 3.40 3.24
CA ASP A 122 12.99 2.97 3.75
C ASP A 122 13.61 4.06 4.65
N LEU A 123 12.75 4.81 5.36
CA LEU A 123 13.16 5.87 6.26
C LEU A 123 13.89 5.30 7.48
N ASP A 124 15.04 5.87 7.84
CA ASP A 124 15.66 5.63 9.13
C ASP A 124 14.79 6.22 10.27
N LEU A 125 13.79 5.41 10.70
CA LEU A 125 12.84 5.80 11.74
C LEU A 125 13.54 6.10 13.08
N THR A 126 14.63 5.38 13.39
CA THR A 126 15.44 5.64 14.60
C THR A 126 16.03 7.04 14.55
N LYS A 127 16.54 7.47 13.39
CA LYS A 127 17.05 8.82 13.20
C LYS A 127 15.93 9.85 13.30
N ALA A 128 14.79 9.59 12.67
CA ALA A 128 13.63 10.48 12.72
C ALA A 128 13.16 10.74 14.16
N VAL A 129 13.03 9.69 14.99
CA VAL A 129 12.68 9.82 16.42
C VAL A 129 13.72 10.62 17.19
N ARG A 130 15.01 10.40 16.94
CA ARG A 130 16.07 11.19 17.57
C ARG A 130 16.01 12.69 17.24
N GLU A 131 15.71 13.02 15.99
CA GLU A 131 15.55 14.43 15.57
C GLU A 131 14.30 15.03 16.20
N HIS A 132 13.20 14.28 16.31
CA HIS A 132 12.01 14.71 17.05
C HIS A 132 12.36 15.06 18.52
N TRP A 133 12.97 14.15 19.26
CA TRP A 133 13.36 14.39 20.65
C TRP A 133 14.32 15.57 20.81
N LYS A 134 15.33 15.72 19.95
CA LYS A 134 16.24 16.88 19.96
C LYS A 134 15.51 18.19 19.72
N SER A 135 14.47 18.16 18.88
CA SER A 135 13.68 19.36 18.63
C SER A 135 12.89 19.79 19.88
N GLY A 136 12.46 18.84 20.72
CA GLY A 136 11.51 19.09 21.81
C GLY A 136 10.12 19.50 21.30
N ALA A 137 9.73 19.03 20.13
CA ALA A 137 8.42 19.27 19.55
C ALA A 137 7.37 18.33 20.15
N VAL A 138 6.12 18.76 20.23
CA VAL A 138 4.98 17.89 20.60
C VAL A 138 4.52 17.01 19.44
N ALA A 139 4.85 17.44 18.22
CA ALA A 139 4.54 16.71 16.98
C ALA A 139 5.64 16.94 15.95
N SER A 140 5.90 15.93 15.12
CA SER A 140 6.76 16.04 13.94
C SER A 140 6.13 15.36 12.73
N ILE A 141 6.42 15.89 11.54
CA ILE A 141 6.08 15.28 10.25
C ILE A 141 7.38 14.93 9.54
N CYS A 142 7.53 13.69 9.06
CA CYS A 142 8.57 13.38 8.09
C CYS A 142 8.14 13.92 6.72
N THR A 143 9.00 14.74 6.11
CA THR A 143 8.69 15.43 4.85
C THR A 143 9.66 15.03 3.74
N LEU A 144 9.19 15.12 2.51
CA LEU A 144 10.00 14.98 1.29
C LEU A 144 9.73 16.14 0.35
N SER A 145 10.75 16.53 -0.42
CA SER A 145 10.55 17.43 -1.55
C SER A 145 10.05 16.67 -2.75
N VAL A 146 9.00 17.17 -3.38
CA VAL A 146 8.48 16.64 -4.65
C VAL A 146 8.64 17.66 -5.76
N GLU A 147 8.48 17.20 -7.02
CA GLU A 147 8.40 18.11 -8.15
C GLU A 147 7.23 19.09 -8.00
N PRO A 148 7.39 20.38 -8.33
CA PRO A 148 6.34 21.38 -8.11
C PRO A 148 4.98 21.02 -8.68
N GLN A 149 4.91 20.30 -9.80
CA GLN A 149 3.66 19.88 -10.44
C GLN A 149 2.90 18.81 -9.64
N SER A 150 3.58 18.11 -8.71
CA SER A 150 3.00 17.03 -7.91
C SER A 150 2.44 17.48 -6.57
N VAL A 151 2.64 18.72 -6.16
CA VAL A 151 2.21 19.23 -4.83
C VAL A 151 0.69 19.14 -4.63
N CYS A 152 -0.09 19.25 -5.70
CA CYS A 152 -1.56 19.19 -5.65
C CYS A 152 -2.12 17.82 -5.23
N ASP A 153 -1.30 16.76 -5.24
CA ASP A 153 -1.71 15.43 -4.81
C ASP A 153 -1.55 15.24 -3.28
N TYR A 154 -0.82 16.12 -2.59
CA TYR A 154 -0.39 15.96 -1.20
C TYR A 154 -0.70 17.15 -0.30
N GLY A 155 -0.69 16.94 1.00
CA GLY A 155 -0.60 18.03 1.96
C GLY A 155 0.78 18.69 1.90
N VAL A 156 0.84 20.01 1.81
CA VAL A 156 2.08 20.79 1.73
C VAL A 156 2.44 21.34 3.11
N VAL A 157 3.68 21.13 3.52
CA VAL A 157 4.24 21.59 4.79
C VAL A 157 5.09 22.85 4.55
N VAL A 158 4.83 23.90 5.29
CA VAL A 158 5.64 25.13 5.28
C VAL A 158 6.36 25.25 6.60
N SER A 159 7.69 25.32 6.56
CA SER A 159 8.54 25.46 7.75
C SER A 159 9.54 26.59 7.58
N ASP A 160 10.03 27.10 8.70
CA ASP A 160 11.15 28.04 8.76
C ASP A 160 12.50 27.32 8.57
N ASP A 161 13.61 28.08 8.61
CA ASP A 161 14.98 27.59 8.45
C ASP A 161 15.42 26.62 9.55
N LEU A 162 14.72 26.59 10.70
CA LEU A 162 14.96 25.68 11.81
C LEU A 162 14.07 24.42 11.70
N GLY A 163 13.24 24.33 10.68
CA GLY A 163 12.29 23.25 10.46
C GLY A 163 11.02 23.35 11.30
N GLN A 164 10.79 24.48 12.02
CA GLN A 164 9.53 24.72 12.73
C GLN A 164 8.41 24.90 11.70
N ILE A 165 7.36 24.08 11.77
CA ILE A 165 6.22 24.17 10.88
C ILE A 165 5.38 25.40 11.25
N THR A 166 5.16 26.25 10.27
CA THR A 166 4.40 27.51 10.42
C THR A 166 3.06 27.48 9.74
N SER A 167 2.87 26.58 8.75
CA SER A 167 1.61 26.42 8.03
C SER A 167 1.51 25.04 7.39
N PHE A 168 0.28 24.60 7.18
CA PHE A 168 -0.07 23.37 6.47
C PHE A 168 -1.16 23.68 5.45
N GLN A 169 -1.00 23.20 4.21
CA GLN A 169 -1.96 23.38 3.13
C GLN A 169 -2.41 22.00 2.63
N GLU A 170 -3.69 21.68 2.70
CA GLU A 170 -4.21 20.41 2.18
C GLU A 170 -4.44 20.52 0.66
N LYS A 171 -3.64 19.81 -0.12
CA LYS A 171 -3.72 19.71 -1.58
C LYS A 171 -3.94 21.04 -2.29
N PRO A 172 -3.04 22.02 -2.12
CA PRO A 172 -3.14 23.31 -2.78
C PRO A 172 -3.04 23.15 -4.31
N SER A 173 -3.48 24.16 -5.06
CA SER A 173 -3.11 24.24 -6.47
C SER A 173 -1.61 24.47 -6.60
N VAL A 174 -1.03 24.15 -7.76
CA VAL A 174 0.41 24.36 -8.02
C VAL A 174 0.79 25.83 -7.83
N ASP A 175 -0.09 26.75 -8.23
CA ASP A 175 0.16 28.19 -8.13
C ASP A 175 0.02 28.73 -6.70
N ASP A 176 -0.75 28.07 -5.85
CA ASP A 176 -0.98 28.48 -4.45
C ASP A 176 -0.07 27.77 -3.44
N ALA A 177 0.70 26.78 -3.87
CA ALA A 177 1.58 26.02 -3.00
C ALA A 177 2.73 26.90 -2.47
N LEU A 178 2.85 27.01 -1.16
CA LEU A 178 3.87 27.81 -0.47
C LEU A 178 5.20 27.08 -0.31
N SER A 179 5.23 25.78 -0.56
CA SER A 179 6.41 24.92 -0.44
C SER A 179 6.26 23.72 -1.39
N ASN A 180 7.34 23.00 -1.64
CA ASN A 180 7.33 21.68 -2.28
C ASN A 180 7.63 20.54 -1.29
N GLN A 181 7.70 20.85 0.00
CA GLN A 181 7.79 19.85 1.07
C GLN A 181 6.40 19.26 1.31
N VAL A 182 6.27 17.94 1.15
CA VAL A 182 4.98 17.27 1.31
C VAL A 182 4.93 16.40 2.55
N ASN A 183 3.72 16.24 3.06
CA ASN A 183 3.36 15.31 4.11
C ASN A 183 3.41 13.87 3.57
N THR A 184 4.27 13.04 4.16
CA THR A 184 4.45 11.63 3.74
C THR A 184 3.56 10.64 4.50
N GLY A 185 2.72 11.13 5.42
CA GLY A 185 1.89 10.25 6.26
C GLY A 185 2.68 9.55 7.36
N ILE A 186 3.84 10.09 7.76
CA ILE A 186 4.69 9.58 8.83
C ILE A 186 4.83 10.67 9.89
N TYR A 187 4.31 10.41 11.08
CA TYR A 187 4.24 11.37 12.16
C TYR A 187 4.84 10.82 13.44
N ILE A 188 5.47 11.66 14.22
CA ILE A 188 5.94 11.34 15.57
C ILE A 188 5.25 12.29 16.53
N PHE A 189 4.58 11.74 17.52
CA PHE A 189 3.75 12.47 18.47
C PHE A 189 4.17 12.20 19.91
N GLU A 190 4.13 13.25 20.73
CA GLU A 190 4.11 13.11 22.17
C GLU A 190 2.67 12.93 22.66
N PRO A 191 2.43 12.22 23.79
CA PRO A 191 1.07 11.96 24.28
C PRO A 191 0.21 13.22 24.49
N GLU A 192 0.81 14.36 24.79
CA GLU A 192 0.11 15.63 24.97
C GLU A 192 -0.70 16.07 23.73
N VAL A 193 -0.31 15.64 22.55
CA VAL A 193 -1.06 15.91 21.32
C VAL A 193 -2.49 15.38 21.39
N LEU A 194 -2.71 14.29 22.13
CA LEU A 194 -4.02 13.67 22.30
C LEU A 194 -5.04 14.55 23.04
N ASP A 195 -4.57 15.52 23.83
CA ASP A 195 -5.45 16.47 24.52
C ASP A 195 -6.07 17.50 23.57
N LEU A 196 -5.50 17.64 22.37
CA LEU A 196 -6.02 18.53 21.31
C LEU A 196 -7.15 17.88 20.51
N ILE A 197 -7.31 16.56 20.62
CA ILE A 197 -8.29 15.79 19.84
C ILE A 197 -9.56 15.64 20.66
N PRO A 198 -10.71 16.16 20.19
CA PRO A 198 -11.97 16.05 20.91
C PRO A 198 -12.48 14.60 20.93
N SER A 199 -13.10 14.21 22.03
CA SER A 199 -13.70 12.90 22.23
C SER A 199 -14.96 12.72 21.40
N GLY A 200 -15.13 11.54 20.78
CA GLY A 200 -16.38 11.16 20.10
C GLY A 200 -16.72 11.98 18.85
N GLN A 201 -15.75 12.68 18.26
CA GLN A 201 -15.93 13.46 17.03
C GLN A 201 -15.06 12.93 15.91
N THR A 202 -15.52 13.08 14.68
CA THR A 202 -14.67 12.87 13.50
C THR A 202 -13.61 13.95 13.48
N TYR A 203 -12.34 13.57 13.47
CA TYR A 203 -11.20 14.48 13.53
C TYR A 203 -10.03 13.93 12.71
N ASP A 204 -9.52 14.73 11.79
CA ASP A 204 -8.44 14.33 10.89
C ASP A 204 -7.10 14.96 11.29
N ILE A 205 -6.00 14.22 11.08
CA ILE A 205 -4.65 14.71 11.42
C ILE A 205 -4.30 15.93 10.57
N GLY A 206 -4.53 15.88 9.26
CA GLY A 206 -4.10 16.93 8.32
C GLY A 206 -4.98 18.17 8.37
N SER A 207 -6.30 18.00 8.30
CA SER A 207 -7.25 19.10 8.19
C SER A 207 -7.63 19.74 9.53
N ASP A 208 -7.51 19.00 10.64
CA ASP A 208 -7.98 19.48 11.94
C ASP A 208 -6.85 19.59 12.97
N LEU A 209 -6.06 18.52 13.20
CA LEU A 209 -5.05 18.49 14.25
C LEU A 209 -3.85 19.41 13.94
N PHE A 210 -3.29 19.34 12.75
CA PHE A 210 -2.13 20.13 12.39
C PHE A 210 -2.40 21.65 12.44
N PRO A 211 -3.50 22.17 11.88
CA PRO A 211 -3.86 23.56 12.06
C PRO A 211 -4.02 23.95 13.54
N LYS A 212 -4.57 23.05 14.36
CA LYS A 212 -4.75 23.29 15.80
C LYS A 212 -3.43 23.40 16.56
N ILE A 213 -2.44 22.54 16.22
CA ILE A 213 -1.08 22.62 16.81
C ILE A 213 -0.45 23.97 16.46
N VAL A 214 -0.54 24.41 15.20
CA VAL A 214 0.01 25.70 14.75
C VAL A 214 -0.72 26.88 15.41
N GLU A 215 -2.05 26.85 15.46
CA GLU A 215 -2.87 27.90 16.09
C GLU A 215 -2.52 28.11 17.57
N GLN A 216 -2.23 27.02 18.29
CA GLN A 216 -1.85 27.10 19.70
C GLN A 216 -0.37 27.48 19.91
N GLY A 217 0.40 27.66 18.85
CA GLY A 217 1.81 28.00 18.93
C GLY A 217 2.67 26.90 19.54
N LEU A 218 2.20 25.64 19.52
CA LEU A 218 2.96 24.50 20.00
C LEU A 218 4.12 24.19 19.06
N LYS A 219 5.20 23.63 19.58
CA LYS A 219 6.36 23.29 18.79
C LYS A 219 6.05 22.11 17.87
N PHE A 220 6.07 22.35 16.55
CA PHE A 220 5.73 21.40 15.50
C PHE A 220 6.87 21.35 14.48
N GLN A 221 7.50 20.19 14.27
CA GLN A 221 8.76 20.05 13.55
C GLN A 221 8.59 19.31 12.22
N ALA A 222 9.17 19.86 11.16
CA ALA A 222 9.40 19.13 9.90
C ALA A 222 10.74 18.37 10.01
N ILE A 223 10.72 17.07 9.74
CA ILE A 223 11.91 16.21 9.69
C ILE A 223 12.16 15.85 8.23
N ASN A 224 13.19 16.45 7.65
CA ASN A 224 13.59 16.24 6.26
C ASN A 224 14.83 15.33 6.21
N ILE A 225 14.61 14.03 6.22
CA ILE A 225 15.63 12.99 6.02
C ILE A 225 15.37 12.38 4.64
N PRO A 226 16.36 12.27 3.74
CA PRO A 226 16.16 11.59 2.46
C PRO A 226 15.80 10.11 2.63
N PHE A 227 14.74 9.67 1.99
CA PHE A 227 14.31 8.26 1.93
C PHE A 227 13.48 8.01 0.69
N ASN A 228 13.31 6.74 0.34
CA ASN A 228 12.36 6.34 -0.70
C ASN A 228 10.95 6.23 -0.11
N TRP A 229 10.00 6.86 -0.76
CA TRP A 229 8.60 6.85 -0.39
C TRP A 229 7.73 6.59 -1.62
N ILE A 230 6.91 5.56 -1.55
CA ILE A 230 5.96 5.20 -2.60
C ILE A 230 4.59 5.06 -1.95
N ASP A 231 3.74 6.06 -2.15
CA ASP A 231 2.32 6.00 -1.79
C ASP A 231 1.54 5.28 -2.89
N ILE A 232 0.74 4.28 -2.51
CA ILE A 232 -0.14 3.56 -3.45
C ILE A 232 -1.50 4.25 -3.50
N GLY A 233 -1.52 5.46 -4.02
CA GLY A 233 -2.73 6.29 -4.08
C GLY A 233 -3.71 5.88 -5.17
N ARG A 234 -3.21 5.36 -6.31
CA ARG A 234 -3.95 5.02 -7.54
C ARG A 234 -3.40 3.72 -8.14
N ILE A 235 -4.11 3.15 -9.11
CA ILE A 235 -3.63 1.97 -9.88
C ILE A 235 -2.30 2.28 -10.59
N SER A 236 -2.15 3.48 -11.14
CA SER A 236 -0.89 3.92 -11.77
C SER A 236 0.28 3.91 -10.79
N ASP A 237 0.07 4.35 -9.55
CA ASP A 237 1.11 4.34 -8.51
C ASP A 237 1.49 2.90 -8.14
N TYR A 238 0.49 2.03 -7.99
CA TYR A 238 0.68 0.60 -7.75
C TYR A 238 1.47 -0.07 -8.89
N TRP A 239 1.08 0.19 -10.15
CA TRP A 239 1.78 -0.34 -11.30
C TRP A 239 3.24 0.17 -11.35
N ASN A 240 3.44 1.48 -11.19
CA ASN A 240 4.76 2.10 -11.16
C ASN A 240 5.65 1.55 -10.04
N ALA A 241 5.10 1.36 -8.82
CA ALA A 241 5.82 0.79 -7.69
C ALA A 241 6.41 -0.59 -8.03
N ASN A 242 5.58 -1.49 -8.58
CA ASN A 242 6.04 -2.81 -9.02
C ASN A 242 7.12 -2.72 -10.10
N GLN A 243 6.96 -1.82 -11.11
CA GLN A 243 7.96 -1.63 -12.16
C GLN A 243 9.32 -1.18 -11.58
N LYS A 244 9.32 -0.19 -10.67
CA LYS A 244 10.54 0.31 -10.01
C LYS A 244 11.25 -0.78 -9.20
N ILE A 245 10.50 -1.55 -8.42
CA ILE A 245 11.06 -2.62 -7.61
C ILE A 245 11.67 -3.71 -8.49
N MET A 246 10.95 -4.16 -9.52
CA MET A 246 11.45 -5.19 -10.44
C MET A 246 12.66 -4.73 -11.23
N ASN A 247 12.79 -3.45 -11.54
CA ASN A 247 13.99 -2.85 -12.15
C ASN A 247 15.16 -2.69 -11.17
N GLY A 248 14.97 -3.00 -9.87
CA GLY A 248 16.00 -2.89 -8.84
C GLY A 248 16.27 -1.46 -8.37
N GLU A 249 15.34 -0.55 -8.58
CA GLU A 249 15.43 0.83 -8.09
C GLU A 249 15.25 0.90 -6.56
N LEU A 250 14.50 -0.04 -5.99
CA LEU A 250 14.37 -0.25 -4.54
C LEU A 250 15.06 -1.55 -4.15
N ARG A 251 16.34 -1.47 -3.83
CA ARG A 251 17.19 -2.64 -3.53
C ARG A 251 16.88 -3.31 -2.18
N THR A 252 16.11 -2.67 -1.33
CA THR A 252 15.71 -3.20 -0.02
C THR A 252 14.68 -4.35 -0.14
N ILE A 253 13.99 -4.45 -1.29
CA ILE A 253 13.01 -5.49 -1.54
C ILE A 253 13.62 -6.56 -2.47
N PRO A 254 14.00 -7.74 -1.93
CA PRO A 254 14.57 -8.81 -2.75
C PRO A 254 13.50 -9.48 -3.60
N MET A 255 13.86 -9.87 -4.83
CA MET A 255 12.99 -10.69 -5.67
C MET A 255 12.84 -12.08 -5.05
N PRO A 256 11.59 -12.57 -4.88
CA PRO A 256 11.37 -13.91 -4.34
C PRO A 256 11.70 -15.01 -5.36
N GLY A 257 11.74 -16.26 -4.87
CA GLY A 257 11.97 -17.44 -5.70
C GLY A 257 13.43 -17.67 -6.09
N THR A 258 13.64 -18.48 -7.12
CA THR A 258 14.97 -18.84 -7.62
C THR A 258 15.24 -18.18 -8.97
N GLN A 259 16.35 -17.50 -9.10
CA GLN A 259 16.77 -16.96 -10.38
C GLN A 259 17.27 -18.07 -11.29
N VAL A 260 16.56 -18.34 -12.39
CA VAL A 260 16.84 -19.43 -13.34
C VAL A 260 17.54 -18.95 -14.62
N LYS A 261 17.36 -17.68 -14.97
CA LYS A 261 18.06 -16.95 -16.05
C LYS A 261 18.34 -15.52 -15.57
N PRO A 262 19.27 -14.78 -16.20
CA PRO A 262 19.48 -13.37 -15.86
C PRO A 262 18.17 -12.58 -15.89
N GLY A 263 17.79 -12.00 -14.76
CA GLY A 263 16.54 -11.24 -14.61
C GLY A 263 15.25 -12.08 -14.59
N VAL A 264 15.30 -13.41 -14.53
CA VAL A 264 14.10 -14.27 -14.47
C VAL A 264 14.10 -15.11 -13.21
N TRP A 265 13.10 -14.89 -12.36
CA TRP A 265 12.89 -15.62 -11.10
C TRP A 265 11.63 -16.47 -11.19
N VAL A 266 11.69 -17.66 -10.61
CA VAL A 266 10.55 -18.58 -10.56
C VAL A 266 10.30 -19.07 -9.14
N GLY A 267 9.04 -19.25 -8.79
CA GLY A 267 8.59 -19.93 -7.59
C GLY A 267 8.70 -21.47 -7.71
N LEU A 268 8.21 -22.17 -6.68
CA LEU A 268 8.22 -23.63 -6.64
C LEU A 268 7.18 -24.22 -7.61
N ASN A 269 7.48 -25.41 -8.15
CA ASN A 269 6.54 -26.19 -8.98
C ASN A 269 5.97 -25.43 -10.20
N THR A 270 6.74 -24.51 -10.77
CA THR A 270 6.39 -23.89 -12.05
C THR A 270 6.53 -24.91 -13.19
N ASN A 271 5.60 -24.85 -14.16
CA ASN A 271 5.64 -25.68 -15.36
C ASN A 271 5.75 -24.77 -16.57
N ILE A 272 6.94 -24.64 -17.12
CA ILE A 272 7.27 -23.70 -18.21
C ILE A 272 7.91 -24.47 -19.34
N ASP A 273 7.40 -24.27 -20.55
CA ASP A 273 8.05 -24.79 -21.76
C ASP A 273 9.22 -23.87 -22.17
N TRP A 274 10.39 -24.12 -21.57
CA TRP A 274 11.56 -23.28 -21.77
C TRP A 274 12.15 -23.29 -23.19
N GLN A 275 11.77 -24.25 -24.03
CA GLN A 275 12.27 -24.35 -25.40
C GLN A 275 11.45 -23.48 -26.35
N ASP A 276 10.15 -23.38 -26.11
CA ASP A 276 9.21 -22.69 -26.98
C ASP A 276 8.69 -21.37 -26.42
N CYS A 277 9.07 -20.98 -25.19
CA CYS A 277 8.69 -19.69 -24.60
C CYS A 277 9.82 -18.66 -24.70
N ASP A 278 9.47 -17.41 -25.05
CA ASP A 278 10.36 -16.24 -25.00
C ASP A 278 10.13 -15.47 -23.71
N ILE A 279 11.06 -15.60 -22.73
CA ILE A 279 10.96 -14.92 -21.43
C ILE A 279 12.19 -14.04 -21.23
N GLN A 280 11.94 -12.70 -21.18
CA GLN A 280 12.96 -11.66 -21.09
C GLN A 280 12.75 -10.85 -19.81
N GLY A 281 13.74 -10.86 -18.90
CA GLY A 281 13.67 -10.19 -17.59
C GLY A 281 13.65 -8.66 -17.63
N PRO A 282 13.32 -8.02 -16.48
CA PRO A 282 13.03 -8.65 -15.19
C PRO A 282 11.61 -9.28 -15.14
N VAL A 283 11.53 -10.57 -14.86
CA VAL A 283 10.27 -11.33 -14.78
C VAL A 283 10.26 -12.21 -13.52
N TYR A 284 9.14 -12.22 -12.82
CA TYR A 284 8.84 -13.23 -11.80
C TYR A 284 7.66 -14.08 -12.21
N ILE A 285 7.76 -15.40 -12.01
CA ILE A 285 6.70 -16.36 -12.26
C ILE A 285 6.46 -17.15 -10.97
N GLY A 286 5.28 -16.96 -10.37
CA GLY A 286 4.91 -17.51 -9.07
C GLY A 286 4.76 -19.04 -9.05
N SER A 287 4.81 -19.59 -7.85
CA SER A 287 4.72 -21.04 -7.60
C SER A 287 3.44 -21.65 -8.20
N GLY A 288 3.57 -22.86 -8.74
CA GLY A 288 2.42 -23.59 -9.33
C GLY A 288 1.90 -23.00 -10.64
N THR A 289 2.54 -21.97 -11.18
CA THR A 289 2.14 -21.35 -12.45
C THR A 289 2.55 -22.20 -13.63
N ARG A 290 1.64 -22.30 -14.61
CA ARG A 290 1.88 -22.98 -15.88
C ARG A 290 1.99 -21.96 -17.01
N VAL A 291 3.03 -22.09 -17.84
CA VAL A 291 3.26 -21.29 -19.05
C VAL A 291 3.36 -22.26 -20.24
N GLU A 292 2.41 -22.16 -21.16
CA GLU A 292 2.33 -23.05 -22.34
C GLU A 292 3.25 -22.55 -23.46
N ALA A 293 3.51 -23.45 -24.41
CA ALA A 293 4.38 -23.23 -25.56
C ALA A 293 4.01 -21.97 -26.37
N GLY A 294 5.00 -21.27 -26.88
CA GLY A 294 4.85 -20.07 -27.69
C GLY A 294 4.51 -18.80 -26.91
N ALA A 295 4.35 -18.90 -25.59
CA ALA A 295 4.10 -17.70 -24.77
C ALA A 295 5.33 -16.78 -24.75
N LYS A 296 5.06 -15.44 -24.81
CA LYS A 296 6.08 -14.40 -24.75
C LYS A 296 5.85 -13.53 -23.51
N ILE A 297 6.86 -13.43 -22.64
CA ILE A 297 6.78 -12.67 -21.38
C ILE A 297 7.98 -11.72 -21.32
N VAL A 298 7.68 -10.42 -21.32
CA VAL A 298 8.70 -9.38 -21.33
C VAL A 298 8.57 -8.52 -20.07
N GLY A 299 9.67 -8.33 -19.37
CA GLY A 299 9.71 -7.54 -18.14
C GLY A 299 9.64 -6.02 -18.32
N PRO A 300 9.47 -5.29 -17.23
CA PRO A 300 9.18 -5.78 -15.89
C PRO A 300 7.79 -6.39 -15.76
N THR A 301 7.70 -7.71 -15.48
CA THR A 301 6.41 -8.42 -15.41
C THR A 301 6.36 -9.34 -14.18
N TRP A 302 5.31 -9.17 -13.38
CA TRP A 302 5.01 -10.02 -12.24
C TRP A 302 3.86 -10.96 -12.57
N ILE A 303 4.07 -12.26 -12.38
CA ILE A 303 3.01 -13.29 -12.49
C ILE A 303 2.90 -14.00 -11.14
N GLY A 304 1.73 -13.93 -10.52
CA GLY A 304 1.43 -14.51 -9.21
C GLY A 304 1.39 -16.04 -9.20
N HIS A 305 1.00 -16.60 -8.06
CA HIS A 305 0.90 -18.06 -7.86
C HIS A 305 -0.25 -18.67 -8.67
N GLY A 306 -0.09 -19.94 -9.08
CA GLY A 306 -1.17 -20.74 -9.64
C GLY A 306 -1.78 -20.18 -10.92
N CYS A 307 -1.09 -19.28 -11.61
CA CYS A 307 -1.55 -18.72 -12.87
C CYS A 307 -1.47 -19.72 -14.01
N HIS A 308 -2.25 -19.49 -15.07
CA HIS A 308 -2.20 -20.28 -16.27
C HIS A 308 -2.09 -19.37 -17.51
N ILE A 309 -0.89 -19.28 -18.03
CA ILE A 309 -0.60 -18.52 -19.26
C ILE A 309 -0.70 -19.50 -20.44
N ARG A 310 -1.71 -19.28 -21.27
CA ARG A 310 -2.02 -20.17 -22.39
C ARG A 310 -1.05 -19.95 -23.57
N SER A 311 -1.09 -20.88 -24.50
CA SER A 311 -0.20 -20.88 -25.67
C SER A 311 -0.25 -19.56 -26.45
N THR A 312 0.92 -19.12 -26.89
CA THR A 312 1.10 -17.89 -27.69
C THR A 312 0.57 -16.59 -27.08
N ALA A 313 0.26 -16.57 -25.77
CA ALA A 313 -0.08 -15.35 -25.06
C ALA A 313 1.16 -14.43 -24.92
N GLU A 314 0.98 -13.13 -25.14
CA GLU A 314 2.02 -12.11 -24.96
C GLU A 314 1.72 -11.26 -23.75
N ILE A 315 2.67 -11.20 -22.80
CA ILE A 315 2.54 -10.41 -21.58
C ILE A 315 3.76 -9.51 -21.45
N SER A 316 3.55 -8.20 -21.29
CA SER A 316 4.65 -7.26 -21.09
C SER A 316 4.32 -6.18 -20.06
N LYS A 317 5.30 -5.81 -19.23
CA LYS A 317 5.21 -4.74 -18.24
C LYS A 317 3.91 -4.78 -17.42
N SER A 318 3.50 -5.99 -17.01
CA SER A 318 2.18 -6.22 -16.43
C SER A 318 2.27 -6.98 -15.10
N ILE A 319 1.21 -6.83 -14.31
CA ILE A 319 1.05 -7.51 -13.02
C ILE A 319 -0.13 -8.46 -13.17
N ILE A 320 0.14 -9.76 -13.11
CA ILE A 320 -0.87 -10.81 -13.15
C ILE A 320 -1.02 -11.37 -11.75
N PHE A 321 -2.17 -11.17 -11.15
CA PHE A 321 -2.47 -11.64 -9.80
C PHE A 321 -2.58 -13.16 -9.76
N GLU A 322 -2.57 -13.68 -8.54
CA GLU A 322 -2.66 -15.11 -8.26
C GLU A 322 -3.91 -15.74 -8.88
N TYR A 323 -3.75 -17.00 -9.29
CA TYR A 323 -4.83 -17.80 -9.88
C TYR A 323 -5.52 -17.18 -11.11
N THR A 324 -4.81 -16.31 -11.83
CA THR A 324 -5.34 -15.72 -13.07
C THR A 324 -4.96 -16.59 -14.27
N ARG A 325 -5.94 -16.81 -15.16
CA ARG A 325 -5.72 -17.43 -16.47
C ARG A 325 -5.69 -16.34 -17.54
N ILE A 326 -4.64 -16.36 -18.35
CA ILE A 326 -4.53 -15.55 -19.56
C ILE A 326 -4.74 -16.47 -20.75
N GLY A 327 -5.71 -16.15 -21.61
CA GLY A 327 -6.12 -16.96 -22.78
C GLY A 327 -5.03 -17.07 -23.84
N ALA A 328 -5.19 -18.04 -24.74
CA ALA A 328 -4.30 -18.19 -25.88
C ALA A 328 -4.39 -16.96 -26.81
N GLU A 329 -3.27 -16.59 -27.44
CA GLU A 329 -3.17 -15.48 -28.40
C GLU A 329 -3.52 -14.10 -27.83
N SER A 330 -3.72 -13.99 -26.50
CA SER A 330 -4.05 -12.72 -25.83
C SER A 330 -2.81 -11.85 -25.67
N VAL A 331 -3.00 -10.53 -25.79
CA VAL A 331 -1.95 -9.52 -25.53
C VAL A 331 -2.30 -8.71 -24.29
N VAL A 332 -1.44 -8.77 -23.29
CA VAL A 332 -1.56 -8.03 -22.01
C VAL A 332 -0.35 -7.14 -21.84
N GLU A 333 -0.55 -5.84 -21.95
CA GLU A 333 0.53 -4.87 -21.89
C GLU A 333 0.20 -3.72 -20.93
N ASN A 334 1.21 -3.30 -20.11
CA ASN A 334 1.11 -2.15 -19.19
C ASN A 334 -0.14 -2.21 -18.29
N SER A 335 -0.44 -3.38 -17.72
CA SER A 335 -1.74 -3.63 -17.10
C SER A 335 -1.65 -4.45 -15.82
N VAL A 336 -2.74 -4.43 -15.07
CA VAL A 336 -2.98 -5.28 -13.92
C VAL A 336 -4.16 -6.20 -14.22
N ALA A 337 -3.96 -7.52 -14.16
CA ALA A 337 -5.02 -8.50 -14.34
C ALA A 337 -5.23 -9.27 -13.03
N PHE A 338 -6.48 -9.33 -12.54
CA PHE A 338 -6.82 -10.10 -11.34
C PHE A 338 -8.27 -10.61 -11.40
N GLY A 339 -8.43 -11.91 -11.11
CA GLY A 339 -9.73 -12.54 -11.20
C GLY A 339 -10.39 -12.33 -12.57
N ARG A 340 -11.47 -11.56 -12.59
CA ARG A 340 -12.21 -11.18 -13.81
C ARG A 340 -11.92 -9.75 -14.29
N PHE A 341 -11.07 -9.01 -13.57
CA PHE A 341 -10.76 -7.62 -13.88
C PHE A 341 -9.46 -7.49 -14.65
N PHE A 342 -9.46 -6.58 -15.58
CA PHE A 342 -8.31 -6.09 -16.29
C PHE A 342 -8.27 -4.57 -16.16
N VAL A 343 -7.16 -4.02 -15.71
CA VAL A 343 -7.00 -2.58 -15.47
C VAL A 343 -5.73 -2.12 -16.16
N ASP A 344 -5.82 -1.13 -17.04
CA ASP A 344 -4.62 -0.55 -17.65
C ASP A 344 -3.85 0.32 -16.64
N LYS A 345 -2.62 0.67 -16.98
CA LYS A 345 -1.75 1.51 -16.13
C LYS A 345 -2.35 2.87 -15.78
N ASP A 346 -3.28 3.37 -16.56
CA ASP A 346 -3.95 4.66 -16.36
C ASP A 346 -5.21 4.56 -15.50
N GLY A 347 -5.54 3.33 -15.05
CA GLY A 347 -6.65 3.04 -14.13
C GLY A 347 -7.98 2.77 -14.81
N LYS A 348 -8.01 2.63 -16.14
CA LYS A 348 -9.23 2.25 -16.86
C LYS A 348 -9.47 0.76 -16.68
N SER A 349 -10.56 0.42 -16.02
CA SER A 349 -10.93 -0.96 -15.71
C SER A 349 -11.91 -1.54 -16.71
N PHE A 350 -11.72 -2.85 -16.97
CA PHE A 350 -12.57 -3.68 -17.83
C PHE A 350 -12.91 -4.94 -17.04
N GLU A 351 -14.18 -5.32 -17.05
CA GLU A 351 -14.65 -6.57 -16.47
C GLU A 351 -14.85 -7.60 -17.59
N SER A 352 -14.27 -8.78 -17.44
CA SER A 352 -14.27 -9.81 -18.50
C SER A 352 -15.67 -10.24 -18.93
N GLU A 353 -16.62 -10.34 -18.00
CA GLU A 353 -18.01 -10.71 -18.28
C GLU A 353 -18.72 -9.69 -19.18
N ASN A 354 -18.46 -8.39 -18.97
CA ASN A 354 -19.11 -7.30 -19.71
C ASN A 354 -18.54 -7.09 -21.11
N MET A 355 -17.34 -7.64 -21.39
CA MET A 355 -16.61 -7.43 -22.64
C MET A 355 -16.45 -8.71 -23.47
N HIS A 356 -17.09 -9.83 -23.06
CA HIS A 356 -16.86 -11.17 -23.62
C HIS A 356 -15.36 -11.54 -23.67
N LEU A 357 -14.62 -11.11 -22.65
CA LEU A 357 -13.18 -11.36 -22.52
C LEU A 357 -12.95 -12.71 -21.83
N ASP A 358 -13.21 -13.80 -22.49
CA ASP A 358 -12.97 -15.17 -21.98
C ASP A 358 -11.47 -15.46 -21.75
N TRP A 359 -10.61 -14.51 -22.11
CA TRP A 359 -9.17 -14.66 -22.04
C TRP A 359 -8.54 -14.21 -20.68
N VAL A 360 -9.28 -13.51 -19.80
CA VAL A 360 -8.88 -13.25 -18.41
C VAL A 360 -9.91 -13.86 -17.48
N THR A 361 -9.55 -14.91 -16.76
CA THR A 361 -10.46 -15.65 -15.88
C THR A 361 -9.70 -16.25 -14.69
N ASP A 362 -10.44 -16.81 -13.73
CA ASP A 362 -9.84 -17.58 -12.63
C ASP A 362 -9.30 -18.93 -13.16
N SER A 363 -8.02 -19.21 -12.93
CA SER A 363 -7.33 -20.43 -13.38
C SER A 363 -7.87 -21.70 -12.70
N ARG A 364 -8.54 -21.58 -11.55
CA ARG A 364 -9.14 -22.68 -10.80
C ARG A 364 -10.46 -23.15 -11.41
N ILE A 365 -11.09 -22.32 -12.24
CA ILE A 365 -12.32 -22.69 -12.95
C ILE A 365 -11.95 -23.62 -14.13
N PRO A 366 -12.49 -24.84 -14.21
CA PRO A 366 -12.25 -25.72 -15.33
C PRO A 366 -12.69 -25.10 -16.66
N ALA A 367 -11.87 -25.23 -17.71
CA ALA A 367 -12.10 -24.59 -19.01
C ALA A 367 -13.48 -24.93 -19.63
N HIS A 368 -14.01 -26.15 -19.39
CA HIS A 368 -15.32 -26.55 -19.89
C HIS A 368 -16.50 -25.84 -19.21
N LYS A 369 -16.29 -25.22 -18.04
CA LYS A 369 -17.34 -24.44 -17.33
C LYS A 369 -17.40 -22.98 -17.81
N LEU A 370 -16.36 -22.48 -18.47
CA LEU A 370 -16.32 -21.10 -18.98
C LEU A 370 -17.27 -20.90 -20.19
N HIS A 371 -17.59 -21.96 -20.91
CA HIS A 371 -18.50 -21.90 -22.07
C HIS A 371 -19.99 -22.09 -21.74
N ASN A 372 -20.33 -22.45 -20.49
CA ASN A 372 -21.72 -22.74 -20.09
C ASN A 372 -22.45 -21.57 -19.44
N SER A 373 -21.83 -20.43 -19.23
CA SER A 373 -22.48 -19.21 -18.67
C SER A 373 -23.29 -18.41 -19.69
N ASN A 374 -23.33 -18.83 -20.96
CA ASN A 374 -24.11 -18.19 -22.03
C ASN A 374 -25.51 -18.79 -22.26
N ASN A 375 -25.99 -19.68 -21.38
CA ASN A 375 -27.33 -20.29 -21.46
C ASN A 375 -28.05 -20.27 -20.10
N VAL A 376 -28.34 -19.08 -19.57
CA VAL A 376 -29.47 -18.88 -18.61
C VAL A 376 -30.05 -17.49 -18.86
#